data_4a43d0a2bfaf9ea1498701f77adcad52
#
_entry.id   4a43d0a2bfaf9ea1498701f77adcad52
#
_cell.length_a   1.000
_cell.length_b   1.000
_cell.length_c   1.000
_cell.angle_alpha   90.00
_cell.angle_beta   90.00
_cell.angle_gamma   90.00
#
_symmetry.space_group_name_H-M   'P 1'
#
loop_
_entity.id
_entity.type
_entity.pdbx_description
1 polymer ?
#
loop_
_entity_poly.entity_id
_entity_poly.type
_entity_poly.pdbx_seq_one_letter_code
_entity_poly.pdbx_strand_id
1 'polypeptide(L)'
;MPLPGRFLAALAWSVSLASCGDDSGTGRVALQLATRMTTPMAISASASPITAGGDEIVIEQVEMVLRKIKVTGIGAGECAATSGIEAEGDTGTCGEFRAGPALFDLPLVEGAVPAFTATVPAGSYSQVQLQIHRPTNANEDAAFVADHPAFENTSIRVTGTYRNTGDGAPVPFTYTTDLTEVVNVELDQPIEVAAGAELGVTLSVDLAGWFADAAGTGLVDPAEALDGRPLESLVEQNIRRSFRMFEDENADGTAD
;
A
#
# COMPACT_ATOMS: atom_id res chain seq x y z
N MET A 1 -27.54 -65.96 57.88
CA MET A 1 -28.33 -64.97 57.17
C MET A 1 -27.56 -63.64 57.21
N PRO A 2 -26.93 -63.26 56.14
CA PRO A 2 -26.36 -61.92 56.03
C PRO A 2 -27.21 -61.07 55.06
N LEU A 3 -27.44 -59.80 55.43
CA LEU A 3 -28.14 -58.79 54.70
C LEU A 3 -27.24 -58.17 53.56
N PRO A 4 -27.84 -57.81 52.45
CA PRO A 4 -27.04 -57.19 51.32
C PRO A 4 -26.87 -55.70 51.55
N GLY A 5 -25.60 -55.25 51.38
CA GLY A 5 -25.24 -53.86 51.41
C GLY A 5 -25.70 -53.13 50.12
N ARG A 6 -26.34 -51.99 50.32
CA ARG A 6 -26.66 -51.04 49.22
C ARG A 6 -25.48 -50.19 48.88
N PHE A 7 -24.93 -50.33 47.64
CA PHE A 7 -23.98 -49.39 47.06
C PHE A 7 -24.76 -48.21 46.50
N LEU A 8 -24.51 -47.03 47.04
CA LEU A 8 -24.92 -45.75 46.50
C LEU A 8 -23.85 -45.34 45.46
N ALA A 9 -24.21 -45.35 44.18
CA ALA A 9 -23.39 -44.78 43.12
C ALA A 9 -23.64 -43.26 43.09
N ALA A 10 -22.61 -42.50 43.47
CA ALA A 10 -22.59 -41.05 43.29
C ALA A 10 -22.25 -40.72 41.83
N LEU A 11 -23.22 -40.20 41.07
CA LEU A 11 -22.99 -39.61 39.76
C LEU A 11 -22.34 -38.24 39.97
N ALA A 12 -21.04 -38.13 39.67
CA ALA A 12 -20.36 -36.86 39.56
C ALA A 12 -20.71 -36.24 38.18
N TRP A 13 -21.51 -35.19 38.18
CA TRP A 13 -21.69 -34.34 37.01
C TRP A 13 -20.46 -33.45 36.86
N SER A 14 -19.63 -33.77 35.86
CA SER A 14 -18.58 -32.90 35.40
C SER A 14 -19.21 -31.78 34.57
N VAL A 15 -19.34 -30.60 35.13
CA VAL A 15 -19.65 -29.38 34.38
C VAL A 15 -18.37 -28.98 33.64
N SER A 16 -18.30 -29.32 32.36
CA SER A 16 -17.31 -28.75 31.47
C SER A 16 -17.66 -27.28 31.25
N LEU A 17 -16.97 -26.39 31.96
CA LEU A 17 -16.94 -24.98 31.61
C LEU A 17 -16.24 -24.89 30.23
N ALA A 18 -17.04 -24.73 29.16
CA ALA A 18 -16.53 -24.26 27.91
C ALA A 18 -15.99 -22.82 28.17
N SER A 19 -14.70 -22.72 28.35
CA SER A 19 -13.99 -21.43 28.26
C SER A 19 -14.24 -20.92 26.85
N CYS A 20 -15.14 -19.95 26.70
CA CYS A 20 -15.05 -19.04 25.59
C CYS A 20 -13.72 -18.32 25.78
N GLY A 21 -12.62 -18.87 25.23
CA GLY A 21 -11.39 -18.15 25.06
C GLY A 21 -11.72 -17.01 24.10
N ASP A 22 -11.52 -15.78 24.54
CA ASP A 22 -11.30 -14.70 23.61
C ASP A 22 -10.15 -15.14 22.72
N ASP A 23 -10.44 -15.47 21.45
CA ASP A 23 -9.44 -15.70 20.41
C ASP A 23 -8.80 -14.34 20.04
N SER A 24 -8.15 -13.70 21.01
CA SER A 24 -7.28 -12.55 20.79
C SER A 24 -5.94 -13.02 20.25
N GLY A 25 -5.99 -13.87 19.23
CA GLY A 25 -4.83 -14.29 18.48
C GLY A 25 -4.36 -13.18 17.54
N THR A 26 -3.12 -13.29 17.08
CA THR A 26 -2.59 -12.44 15.99
C THR A 26 -2.49 -13.24 14.71
N GLY A 27 -2.72 -12.59 13.59
CA GLY A 27 -2.42 -13.09 12.26
C GLY A 27 -1.31 -12.27 11.61
N ARG A 28 -1.02 -12.57 10.36
CA ARG A 28 -0.04 -11.85 9.56
C ARG A 28 -0.70 -11.29 8.31
N VAL A 29 -0.35 -10.07 7.96
CA VAL A 29 -0.73 -9.46 6.68
C VAL A 29 0.55 -9.19 5.90
N ALA A 30 0.64 -9.77 4.70
CA ALA A 30 1.71 -9.53 3.76
C ALA A 30 1.26 -8.45 2.79
N LEU A 31 1.86 -7.26 2.88
CA LEU A 31 1.63 -6.17 1.93
C LEU A 31 2.51 -6.38 0.70
N GLN A 32 1.90 -6.33 -0.44
CA GLN A 32 2.51 -6.43 -1.75
C GLN A 32 2.28 -5.15 -2.54
N LEU A 33 3.11 -4.88 -3.53
CA LEU A 33 3.00 -3.73 -4.42
C LEU A 33 2.79 -4.22 -5.85
N ALA A 34 1.81 -3.66 -6.53
CA ALA A 34 1.59 -3.85 -7.96
C ALA A 34 1.41 -2.50 -8.65
N THR A 35 1.66 -2.45 -9.94
CA THR A 35 1.30 -1.31 -10.76
C THR A 35 0.35 -1.73 -11.86
N ARG A 36 -0.58 -0.84 -12.21
CA ARG A 36 -1.47 -0.99 -13.34
C ARG A 36 -1.12 0.05 -14.39
N MET A 37 -0.95 -0.41 -15.61
CA MET A 37 -0.92 0.42 -16.79
C MET A 37 -2.16 0.04 -17.59
N THR A 38 -3.24 0.77 -17.42
CA THR A 38 -4.53 0.47 -18.06
C THR A 38 -4.47 0.73 -19.56
N THR A 39 -3.74 -0.11 -20.27
CA THR A 39 -3.99 -0.37 -21.69
C THR A 39 -3.83 -1.86 -21.88
N PRO A 40 -4.89 -2.60 -22.28
CA PRO A 40 -4.78 -4.02 -22.55
C PRO A 40 -4.04 -4.20 -23.88
N MET A 41 -2.74 -4.27 -23.85
CA MET A 41 -1.95 -4.72 -24.99
C MET A 41 -0.63 -5.38 -24.57
N ALA A 42 -0.58 -6.65 -24.97
CA ALA A 42 0.61 -7.46 -25.28
C ALA A 42 1.82 -7.37 -24.35
N ILE A 43 2.01 -8.48 -23.65
CA ILE A 43 3.20 -8.91 -22.94
C ILE A 43 4.47 -8.54 -23.72
N SER A 44 5.13 -7.48 -23.33
CA SER A 44 6.52 -7.19 -23.69
C SER A 44 7.25 -6.82 -22.41
N ALA A 45 8.42 -7.39 -22.21
CA ALA A 45 9.30 -7.13 -21.07
C ALA A 45 9.89 -5.71 -21.02
N SER A 46 9.20 -4.75 -21.62
CA SER A 46 9.53 -3.31 -21.65
C SER A 46 8.26 -2.56 -21.27
N ALA A 47 8.42 -1.48 -20.52
CA ALA A 47 7.34 -0.58 -20.16
C ALA A 47 6.43 -0.29 -21.34
N SER A 48 5.14 -0.57 -21.21
CA SER A 48 4.17 -0.32 -22.28
C SER A 48 3.95 1.19 -22.42
N PRO A 49 3.92 1.73 -23.63
CA PRO A 49 3.66 3.16 -23.82
C PRO A 49 2.23 3.52 -23.43
N ILE A 50 2.07 4.61 -22.70
CA ILE A 50 0.79 5.24 -22.42
C ILE A 50 0.54 6.25 -23.54
N THR A 51 -0.57 6.11 -24.25
CA THR A 51 -0.90 7.00 -25.39
C THR A 51 -2.24 7.67 -25.21
N ALA A 52 -2.31 8.99 -25.36
CA ALA A 52 -3.56 9.73 -25.39
C ALA A 52 -3.39 11.04 -26.21
N GLY A 53 -4.40 11.41 -26.98
CA GLY A 53 -4.36 12.63 -27.80
C GLY A 53 -3.30 12.64 -28.92
N GLY A 54 -2.62 11.51 -29.14
CA GLY A 54 -1.47 11.38 -30.05
C GLY A 54 -0.12 11.56 -29.36
N ASP A 55 -0.09 11.97 -28.09
CA ASP A 55 1.11 12.00 -27.27
C ASP A 55 1.41 10.62 -26.71
N GLU A 56 2.66 10.40 -26.32
CA GLU A 56 3.13 9.11 -25.79
C GLU A 56 4.07 9.33 -24.61
N ILE A 57 3.84 8.57 -23.53
CA ILE A 57 4.76 8.47 -22.39
C ILE A 57 5.16 7.00 -22.22
N VAL A 58 6.46 6.76 -22.10
CA VAL A 58 7.01 5.49 -21.64
C VAL A 58 7.65 5.73 -20.28
N ILE A 59 7.10 5.10 -19.24
CA ILE A 59 7.67 5.14 -17.90
C ILE A 59 8.69 4.00 -17.78
N GLU A 60 9.92 4.31 -17.40
CA GLU A 60 11.02 3.36 -17.26
C GLU A 60 11.32 3.00 -15.80
N GLN A 61 11.04 3.94 -14.88
CA GLN A 61 11.20 3.73 -13.45
C GLN A 61 10.28 4.66 -12.68
N VAL A 62 9.73 4.15 -11.56
CA VAL A 62 8.97 4.94 -10.58
C VAL A 62 9.49 4.60 -9.20
N GLU A 63 10.03 5.59 -8.51
CA GLU A 63 10.49 5.46 -7.14
C GLU A 63 9.67 6.38 -6.24
N MET A 64 9.26 5.85 -5.10
CA MET A 64 8.38 6.56 -4.16
C MET A 64 8.83 6.35 -2.73
N VAL A 65 8.85 7.40 -1.93
CA VAL A 65 9.10 7.33 -0.50
C VAL A 65 7.77 7.26 0.25
N LEU A 66 7.55 6.14 0.92
CA LEU A 66 6.39 5.93 1.78
C LEU A 66 6.84 5.78 3.24
N ARG A 67 5.99 6.21 4.17
CA ARG A 67 6.13 5.96 5.60
C ARG A 67 4.77 5.79 6.28
N LYS A 68 4.79 5.38 7.55
CA LYS A 68 3.58 5.22 8.38
C LYS A 68 2.50 4.38 7.72
N ILE A 69 2.92 3.23 7.16
CA ILE A 69 2.00 2.30 6.52
C ILE A 69 1.31 1.49 7.61
N LYS A 70 -0.02 1.60 7.70
CA LYS A 70 -0.87 0.98 8.72
C LYS A 70 -2.09 0.34 8.12
N VAL A 71 -2.55 -0.75 8.72
CA VAL A 71 -3.86 -1.34 8.44
C VAL A 71 -4.82 -1.01 9.56
N THR A 72 -6.06 -0.66 9.24
CA THR A 72 -7.09 -0.22 10.19
C THR A 72 -8.24 -1.20 10.21
N GLY A 73 -8.58 -1.70 11.41
CA GLY A 73 -9.71 -2.61 11.64
C GLY A 73 -11.06 -1.91 11.62
N ILE A 74 -12.13 -2.67 11.33
CA ILE A 74 -13.50 -2.18 11.39
C ILE A 74 -13.85 -1.86 12.85
N GLY A 75 -14.39 -0.66 13.08
CA GLY A 75 -14.77 -0.19 14.42
C GLY A 75 -13.60 0.36 15.25
N ALA A 76 -12.38 0.32 14.74
CA ALA A 76 -11.30 1.12 15.28
C ALA A 76 -11.58 2.58 14.95
N GLY A 77 -11.51 3.47 15.94
CA GLY A 77 -11.36 4.90 15.67
C GLY A 77 -10.10 5.13 14.83
N GLU A 78 -9.96 6.32 14.23
CA GLU A 78 -8.74 6.68 13.49
C GLU A 78 -7.53 6.22 14.30
N CYS A 79 -6.68 5.38 13.68
CA CYS A 79 -5.45 4.96 14.31
C CYS A 79 -4.65 6.21 14.62
N ALA A 80 -4.61 6.61 15.87
CA ALA A 80 -3.87 7.79 16.29
C ALA A 80 -2.44 7.64 15.76
N ALA A 81 -1.97 8.65 15.04
CA ALA A 81 -0.59 8.71 14.60
C ALA A 81 0.28 8.80 15.87
N THR A 82 0.67 7.66 16.41
CA THR A 82 1.67 7.59 17.47
C THR A 82 2.99 8.05 16.88
N SER A 83 3.26 9.32 17.05
CA SER A 83 4.59 9.88 16.87
C SER A 83 5.49 9.29 17.95
N GLY A 84 6.33 8.35 17.54
CA GLY A 84 7.52 8.00 18.32
C GLY A 84 7.36 6.82 19.29
N ILE A 85 8.15 5.79 19.02
CA ILE A 85 8.74 4.85 19.97
C ILE A 85 7.76 3.90 20.67
N GLU A 86 7.83 2.62 20.22
CA GLU A 86 7.45 1.43 20.98
C GLU A 86 6.01 1.38 21.49
N ALA A 87 5.10 1.00 20.61
CA ALA A 87 3.79 0.55 21.06
C ALA A 87 3.87 -0.90 21.57
N GLU A 88 4.54 -1.10 22.70
CA GLU A 88 4.23 -2.23 23.57
C GLU A 88 2.88 -1.91 24.24
N GLY A 89 1.79 -2.49 23.71
CA GLY A 89 0.53 -2.58 24.43
C GLY A 89 -0.64 -1.76 23.90
N ASP A 90 -0.65 -1.30 22.66
CA ASP A 90 -1.92 -0.81 22.10
C ASP A 90 -2.80 -1.99 21.68
N THR A 91 -3.83 -2.26 22.49
CA THR A 91 -4.90 -3.23 22.20
C THR A 91 -5.87 -2.71 21.14
N GLY A 92 -5.45 -1.73 20.35
CA GLY A 92 -6.19 -1.18 19.22
C GLY A 92 -6.09 -2.06 17.99
N THR A 93 -7.16 -2.12 17.23
CA THR A 93 -7.35 -2.85 15.97
C THR A 93 -6.52 -2.30 14.80
N CYS A 94 -5.30 -1.82 15.05
CA CYS A 94 -4.40 -1.25 14.05
C CYS A 94 -3.07 -2.02 14.01
N GLY A 95 -2.70 -2.48 12.83
CA GLY A 95 -1.37 -3.02 12.58
C GLY A 95 -0.49 -2.02 11.83
N GLU A 96 0.75 -1.84 12.26
CA GLU A 96 1.72 -0.98 11.58
C GLU A 96 2.72 -1.83 10.82
N PHE A 97 2.82 -1.60 9.49
CA PHE A 97 3.82 -2.26 8.66
C PHE A 97 5.17 -1.55 8.73
N ARG A 98 5.14 -0.21 8.77
CA ARG A 98 6.35 0.60 8.81
C ARG A 98 6.09 2.01 9.34
N ALA A 99 6.90 2.42 10.31
CA ALA A 99 6.86 3.78 10.89
C ALA A 99 7.71 4.77 10.08
N GLY A 100 8.97 4.45 9.83
CA GLY A 100 9.93 5.33 9.16
C GLY A 100 9.85 5.32 7.64
N PRO A 101 10.58 6.24 6.96
CA PRO A 101 10.61 6.32 5.51
C PRO A 101 11.25 5.07 4.89
N ALA A 102 10.73 4.66 3.74
CA ALA A 102 11.29 3.63 2.89
C ALA A 102 11.13 4.02 1.43
N LEU A 103 12.15 3.72 0.64
CA LEU A 103 12.13 3.88 -0.81
C LEU A 103 11.57 2.62 -1.45
N PHE A 104 10.61 2.80 -2.34
CA PHE A 104 10.00 1.77 -3.17
C PHE A 104 10.30 2.03 -4.62
N ASP A 105 10.80 1.02 -5.30
CA ASP A 105 10.85 0.96 -6.74
C ASP A 105 9.61 0.17 -7.19
N LEU A 106 8.65 0.85 -7.81
CA LEU A 106 7.38 0.25 -8.18
C LEU A 106 7.58 -0.71 -9.35
N PRO A 107 7.01 -1.93 -9.28
CA PRO A 107 7.16 -2.89 -10.37
C PRO A 107 6.47 -2.38 -11.63
N LEU A 108 7.16 -2.36 -12.77
CA LEU A 108 6.62 -2.00 -14.08
C LEU A 108 6.24 -3.23 -14.91
N VAL A 109 6.20 -4.40 -14.28
CA VAL A 109 5.81 -5.69 -14.87
C VAL A 109 4.53 -6.18 -14.22
N GLU A 110 3.81 -7.08 -14.89
CA GLU A 110 2.62 -7.71 -14.32
C GLU A 110 2.95 -8.51 -13.05
N GLY A 111 2.00 -8.52 -12.12
CA GLY A 111 2.10 -9.21 -10.85
C GLY A 111 2.42 -8.27 -9.69
N ALA A 112 2.31 -8.81 -8.49
CA ALA A 112 2.64 -8.10 -7.27
C ALA A 112 4.00 -8.53 -6.73
N VAL A 113 4.73 -7.60 -6.14
CA VAL A 113 6.01 -7.86 -5.47
C VAL A 113 5.86 -7.67 -3.95
N PRO A 114 6.43 -8.57 -3.13
CA PRO A 114 6.39 -8.42 -1.68
C PRO A 114 7.05 -7.12 -1.23
N ALA A 115 6.41 -6.41 -0.32
CA ALA A 115 6.94 -5.19 0.28
C ALA A 115 7.20 -5.35 1.77
N PHE A 116 6.19 -5.68 2.56
CA PHE A 116 6.27 -5.82 4.01
C PHE A 116 5.37 -6.94 4.53
N THR A 117 5.66 -7.36 5.76
CA THR A 117 4.74 -8.21 6.53
C THR A 117 4.55 -7.59 7.90
N ALA A 118 3.31 -7.49 8.35
CA ALA A 118 2.96 -7.05 9.70
C ALA A 118 2.22 -8.15 10.46
N THR A 119 2.45 -8.21 11.76
CA THR A 119 1.62 -8.97 12.69
C THR A 119 0.51 -8.06 13.16
N VAL A 120 -0.73 -8.50 12.98
CA VAL A 120 -1.93 -7.74 13.33
C VAL A 120 -2.84 -8.58 14.23
N PRO A 121 -3.64 -7.97 15.10
CA PRO A 121 -4.68 -8.70 15.82
C PRO A 121 -5.62 -9.45 14.86
N ALA A 122 -6.14 -10.60 15.25
CA ALA A 122 -7.19 -11.27 14.50
C ALA A 122 -8.43 -10.37 14.46
N GLY A 123 -9.04 -10.21 13.29
CA GLY A 123 -10.18 -9.31 13.12
C GLY A 123 -10.42 -8.91 11.68
N SER A 124 -11.39 -8.03 11.49
CA SER A 124 -11.77 -7.49 10.18
C SER A 124 -11.12 -6.14 9.92
N TYR A 125 -10.53 -5.99 8.75
CA TYR A 125 -9.80 -4.78 8.33
C TYR A 125 -10.40 -4.23 7.03
N SER A 126 -10.58 -2.91 6.96
CA SER A 126 -11.25 -2.24 5.83
C SER A 126 -10.41 -1.18 5.14
N GLN A 127 -9.29 -0.78 5.73
CA GLN A 127 -8.52 0.35 5.21
C GLN A 127 -7.03 0.16 5.46
N VAL A 128 -6.22 0.64 4.52
CA VAL A 128 -4.81 0.92 4.76
C VAL A 128 -4.55 2.41 4.64
N GLN A 129 -3.85 2.94 5.61
CA GLN A 129 -3.33 4.30 5.59
C GLN A 129 -1.85 4.25 5.28
N LEU A 130 -1.41 5.11 4.38
CA LEU A 130 0.01 5.32 4.07
C LEU A 130 0.29 6.82 3.92
N GLN A 131 1.53 7.21 4.12
CA GLN A 131 1.96 8.58 3.86
C GLN A 131 2.98 8.59 2.73
N ILE A 132 2.67 9.27 1.62
CA ILE A 132 3.68 9.74 0.67
C ILE A 132 4.48 10.79 1.41
N HIS A 133 5.81 10.65 1.43
CA HIS A 133 6.63 11.45 2.32
C HIS A 133 7.79 12.10 1.58
N ARG A 134 7.94 13.40 1.79
CA ARG A 134 9.12 14.15 1.39
C ARG A 134 10.18 14.08 2.51
N PRO A 135 11.25 13.31 2.35
CA PRO A 135 12.32 13.25 3.34
C PRO A 135 13.09 14.56 3.42
N THR A 136 13.55 14.90 4.62
CA THR A 136 14.40 16.05 4.84
C THR A 136 15.68 15.63 5.58
N ASN A 137 16.75 16.39 5.46
CA ASN A 137 17.99 16.11 6.17
C ASN A 137 17.89 16.47 7.67
N ALA A 138 16.80 16.09 8.33
CA ALA A 138 16.53 16.40 9.73
C ALA A 138 15.86 15.22 10.44
N ASN A 139 16.12 15.11 11.76
CA ASN A 139 15.48 14.16 12.65
C ASN A 139 15.49 12.70 12.15
N GLU A 140 14.32 12.10 12.11
CA GLU A 140 14.10 10.69 11.73
C GLU A 140 14.43 10.37 10.27
N ASP A 141 14.47 11.37 9.40
CA ASP A 141 14.75 11.19 7.96
C ASP A 141 16.25 11.23 7.64
N ALA A 142 17.09 11.75 8.52
CA ALA A 142 18.51 12.01 8.25
C ALA A 142 19.27 10.74 7.81
N ALA A 143 18.98 9.60 8.44
CA ALA A 143 19.58 8.32 8.06
C ALA A 143 19.12 7.88 6.66
N PHE A 144 17.83 8.03 6.36
CA PHE A 144 17.28 7.72 5.04
C PHE A 144 17.90 8.59 3.95
N VAL A 145 18.01 9.90 4.18
CA VAL A 145 18.62 10.85 3.22
C VAL A 145 20.11 10.57 3.03
N ALA A 146 20.82 10.15 4.08
CA ALA A 146 22.23 9.75 3.95
C ALA A 146 22.40 8.54 3.02
N ASP A 147 21.48 7.57 3.08
CA ASP A 147 21.49 6.38 2.21
C ASP A 147 20.93 6.68 0.81
N HIS A 148 19.99 7.64 0.71
CA HIS A 148 19.29 8.02 -0.51
C HIS A 148 19.35 9.53 -0.78
N PRO A 149 20.53 10.12 -1.03
CA PRO A 149 20.69 11.59 -1.11
C PRO A 149 19.91 12.23 -2.28
N ALA A 150 19.57 11.45 -3.31
CA ALA A 150 18.74 11.94 -4.42
C ALA A 150 17.27 12.16 -4.04
N PHE A 151 16.86 11.72 -2.85
CA PHE A 151 15.51 11.89 -2.30
C PHE A 151 15.42 12.94 -1.20
N GLU A 152 16.48 13.72 -0.96
CA GLU A 152 16.34 14.91 -0.13
C GLU A 152 15.35 15.89 -0.78
N ASN A 153 14.26 16.20 -0.07
CA ASN A 153 13.12 17.01 -0.55
C ASN A 153 12.38 16.44 -1.77
N THR A 154 12.49 15.15 -2.04
CA THR A 154 11.80 14.47 -3.16
C THR A 154 11.04 13.26 -2.61
N SER A 155 9.74 13.20 -2.84
CA SER A 155 8.91 12.07 -2.42
C SER A 155 8.70 11.04 -3.52
N ILE A 156 8.64 11.50 -4.76
CA ILE A 156 8.44 10.64 -5.94
C ILE A 156 9.39 11.09 -7.05
N ARG A 157 9.98 10.10 -7.72
CA ARG A 157 10.77 10.29 -8.93
C ARG A 157 10.30 9.33 -10.02
N VAL A 158 10.04 9.87 -11.21
CA VAL A 158 9.67 9.09 -12.40
C VAL A 158 10.66 9.40 -13.50
N THR A 159 11.20 8.38 -14.13
CA THR A 159 12.02 8.52 -15.33
C THR A 159 11.37 7.83 -16.51
N GLY A 160 11.63 8.35 -17.70
CA GLY A 160 11.07 7.78 -18.91
C GLY A 160 11.29 8.66 -20.14
N THR A 161 10.47 8.43 -21.15
CA THR A 161 10.48 9.26 -22.37
C THR A 161 9.09 9.81 -22.66
N TYR A 162 9.03 11.03 -23.15
CA TYR A 162 7.81 11.71 -23.60
C TYR A 162 7.94 12.09 -25.07
N ARG A 163 6.88 11.88 -25.83
CA ARG A 163 6.78 12.31 -27.22
C ARG A 163 5.47 13.04 -27.44
N ASN A 164 5.55 14.29 -27.84
CA ASN A 164 4.40 15.09 -28.23
C ASN A 164 3.97 14.77 -29.67
N THR A 165 2.67 14.87 -29.93
CA THR A 165 2.09 14.78 -31.28
C THR A 165 2.74 15.79 -32.22
N GLY A 166 3.42 15.30 -33.25
CA GLY A 166 4.11 16.13 -34.24
C GLY A 166 5.62 16.23 -34.03
N ASP A 167 6.15 15.84 -32.90
CA ASP A 167 7.58 15.76 -32.65
C ASP A 167 8.14 14.40 -33.09
N GLY A 168 9.31 14.41 -33.73
CA GLY A 168 9.83 13.22 -34.39
C GLY A 168 10.32 12.13 -33.45
N ALA A 169 10.94 12.46 -32.32
CA ALA A 169 11.61 11.52 -31.42
C ALA A 169 11.17 11.69 -29.98
N PRO A 170 11.07 10.58 -29.21
CA PRO A 170 10.87 10.65 -27.78
C PRO A 170 12.00 11.40 -27.07
N VAL A 171 11.66 12.23 -26.10
CA VAL A 171 12.61 13.01 -25.27
C VAL A 171 12.67 12.41 -23.88
N PRO A 172 13.84 12.07 -23.33
CA PRO A 172 13.97 11.62 -21.96
C PRO A 172 13.47 12.68 -20.98
N PHE A 173 12.76 12.25 -19.91
CA PHE A 173 12.36 13.12 -18.81
C PHE A 173 12.71 12.52 -17.46
N THR A 174 12.83 13.39 -16.47
CA THR A 174 12.80 13.05 -15.06
C THR A 174 11.78 13.98 -14.40
N TYR A 175 10.71 13.39 -13.92
CA TYR A 175 9.71 14.08 -13.11
C TYR A 175 10.01 13.84 -11.65
N THR A 176 9.94 14.90 -10.83
CA THR A 176 10.07 14.82 -9.38
C THR A 176 8.98 15.66 -8.72
N THR A 177 8.49 15.23 -7.57
CA THR A 177 7.57 16.03 -6.72
C THR A 177 7.97 15.89 -5.25
N ASP A 178 7.67 16.91 -4.50
CA ASP A 178 7.83 16.96 -3.04
C ASP A 178 6.52 16.67 -2.30
N LEU A 179 5.54 16.08 -2.99
CA LEU A 179 4.22 15.72 -2.46
C LEU A 179 4.32 15.06 -1.09
N THR A 180 3.64 15.64 -0.11
CA THR A 180 3.48 15.03 1.21
C THR A 180 1.99 14.90 1.50
N GLU A 181 1.50 13.67 1.57
CA GLU A 181 0.08 13.39 1.70
C GLU A 181 -0.16 12.10 2.49
N VAL A 182 -1.20 12.11 3.33
CA VAL A 182 -1.72 10.89 3.94
C VAL A 182 -2.81 10.34 3.04
N VAL A 183 -2.57 9.17 2.49
CA VAL A 183 -3.52 8.48 1.62
C VAL A 183 -4.21 7.39 2.43
N ASN A 184 -5.54 7.46 2.49
CA ASN A 184 -6.36 6.41 3.03
C ASN A 184 -6.92 5.59 1.86
N VAL A 185 -6.52 4.34 1.77
CA VAL A 185 -6.97 3.43 0.72
C VAL A 185 -7.94 2.45 1.35
N GLU A 186 -9.20 2.54 0.95
CA GLU A 186 -10.20 1.57 1.39
C GLU A 186 -10.04 0.28 0.59
N LEU A 187 -10.18 -0.84 1.27
CA LEU A 187 -10.26 -2.15 0.64
C LEU A 187 -11.60 -2.28 -0.07
N ASP A 188 -11.61 -2.83 -1.28
CA ASP A 188 -12.83 -3.06 -2.06
C ASP A 188 -13.84 -3.92 -1.26
N GLN A 189 -13.32 -4.84 -0.45
CA GLN A 189 -14.06 -5.57 0.59
C GLN A 189 -13.21 -5.68 1.85
N PRO A 190 -13.84 -5.66 3.05
CA PRO A 190 -13.10 -5.94 4.27
C PRO A 190 -12.47 -7.33 4.24
N ILE A 191 -11.25 -7.41 4.74
CA ILE A 191 -10.50 -8.67 4.88
C ILE A 191 -10.61 -9.20 6.30
N GLU A 192 -10.71 -10.53 6.45
CA GLU A 192 -10.76 -11.20 7.74
C GLU A 192 -9.43 -11.90 8.04
N VAL A 193 -8.72 -11.38 9.01
CA VAL A 193 -7.46 -11.97 9.46
C VAL A 193 -7.73 -12.90 10.62
N ALA A 194 -7.65 -14.21 10.39
CA ALA A 194 -7.81 -15.21 11.45
C ALA A 194 -6.51 -15.35 12.27
N ALA A 195 -6.66 -15.80 13.52
CA ALA A 195 -5.51 -16.09 14.38
C ALA A 195 -4.60 -17.16 13.75
N GLY A 196 -3.33 -16.85 13.63
CA GLY A 196 -2.32 -17.72 13.02
C GLY A 196 -2.37 -17.79 11.49
N ALA A 197 -3.30 -17.11 10.82
CA ALA A 197 -3.35 -17.04 9.37
C ALA A 197 -2.34 -16.01 8.82
N GLU A 198 -1.98 -16.18 7.56
CA GLU A 198 -1.27 -15.20 6.76
C GLU A 198 -2.15 -14.83 5.55
N LEU A 199 -2.30 -13.53 5.29
CA LEU A 199 -3.14 -13.00 4.23
C LEU A 199 -2.33 -12.07 3.35
N GLY A 200 -2.47 -12.21 2.03
CA GLY A 200 -1.87 -11.32 1.03
C GLY A 200 -2.79 -10.13 0.74
N VAL A 201 -2.23 -8.93 0.74
CA VAL A 201 -2.94 -7.69 0.37
C VAL A 201 -2.08 -6.89 -0.59
N THR A 202 -2.63 -6.52 -1.74
CA THR A 202 -1.90 -5.79 -2.76
C THR A 202 -2.32 -4.32 -2.78
N LEU A 203 -1.33 -3.42 -2.62
CA LEU A 203 -1.43 -2.00 -2.93
C LEU A 203 -1.09 -1.80 -4.40
N SER A 204 -2.10 -1.50 -5.19
CA SER A 204 -1.97 -1.27 -6.63
C SER A 204 -1.94 0.22 -6.94
N VAL A 205 -1.01 0.64 -7.79
CA VAL A 205 -0.84 2.03 -8.23
C VAL A 205 -1.10 2.11 -9.74
N ASP A 206 -2.12 2.89 -10.14
CA ASP A 206 -2.43 3.11 -11.57
C ASP A 206 -1.56 4.24 -12.13
N LEU A 207 -0.48 3.89 -12.81
CA LEU A 207 0.44 4.84 -13.41
C LEU A 207 -0.09 5.48 -14.69
N ALA A 208 -1.05 4.84 -15.39
CA ALA A 208 -1.56 5.32 -16.66
C ALA A 208 -2.24 6.69 -16.54
N GLY A 209 -2.85 6.96 -15.39
CA GLY A 209 -3.54 8.20 -15.10
C GLY A 209 -2.65 9.35 -14.61
N TRP A 210 -1.40 9.10 -14.24
CA TRP A 210 -0.60 10.12 -13.55
C TRP A 210 -0.40 11.38 -14.38
N PHE A 211 -0.07 11.22 -15.65
CA PHE A 211 0.14 12.33 -16.59
C PHE A 211 -1.06 12.58 -17.51
N ALA A 212 -2.26 12.15 -17.14
CA ALA A 212 -3.48 12.48 -17.87
C ALA A 212 -3.81 13.97 -17.72
N ASP A 213 -4.29 14.59 -18.79
CA ASP A 213 -4.82 15.95 -18.75
C ASP A 213 -6.14 16.01 -17.93
N ALA A 214 -6.62 17.22 -17.67
CA ALA A 214 -7.84 17.41 -16.87
C ALA A 214 -9.10 16.83 -17.52
N ALA A 215 -9.11 16.59 -18.82
CA ALA A 215 -10.21 15.98 -19.55
C ALA A 215 -10.07 14.45 -19.64
N GLY A 216 -8.89 13.89 -19.31
CA GLY A 216 -8.58 12.48 -19.45
C GLY A 216 -8.44 12.03 -20.91
N THR A 217 -8.22 12.95 -21.84
CA THR A 217 -8.15 12.69 -23.29
C THR A 217 -6.78 12.90 -23.90
N GLY A 218 -5.87 13.54 -23.17
CA GLY A 218 -4.49 13.82 -23.57
C GLY A 218 -3.51 13.53 -22.45
N LEU A 219 -2.22 13.71 -22.75
CA LEU A 219 -1.14 13.60 -21.77
C LEU A 219 -0.56 15.00 -21.49
N VAL A 220 -0.12 15.17 -20.26
CA VAL A 220 0.64 16.33 -19.80
C VAL A 220 2.11 16.10 -20.09
N ASP A 221 2.81 17.10 -20.63
CA ASP A 221 4.27 17.10 -20.66
C ASP A 221 4.80 17.05 -19.21
N PRO A 222 5.55 16.02 -18.81
CA PRO A 222 6.10 15.92 -17.46
C PRO A 222 6.93 17.13 -17.02
N ALA A 223 7.55 17.85 -17.97
CA ALA A 223 8.31 19.06 -17.68
C ALA A 223 7.43 20.23 -17.21
N GLU A 224 6.15 20.26 -17.60
CA GLU A 224 5.18 21.28 -17.17
C GLU A 224 4.49 20.93 -15.84
N ALA A 225 4.82 19.77 -15.27
CA ALA A 225 4.29 19.29 -14.00
C ALA A 225 5.31 19.26 -12.85
N LEU A 226 6.51 19.74 -13.08
CA LEU A 226 7.54 19.89 -12.05
C LEU A 226 7.13 20.96 -11.01
N ASP A 227 7.80 20.96 -9.85
CA ASP A 227 7.61 21.94 -8.77
C ASP A 227 7.60 23.38 -9.31
N GLY A 228 6.57 24.15 -8.91
CA GLY A 228 6.30 25.51 -9.37
C GLY A 228 5.80 25.64 -10.81
N ARG A 229 5.51 24.56 -11.52
CA ARG A 229 4.99 24.58 -12.89
C ARG A 229 3.46 24.56 -12.94
N PRO A 230 2.84 25.01 -14.04
CA PRO A 230 1.37 25.17 -14.11
C PRO A 230 0.56 23.87 -13.90
N LEU A 231 1.12 22.70 -14.24
CA LEU A 231 0.42 21.43 -14.19
C LEU A 231 0.83 20.53 -13.01
N GLU A 232 1.69 21.03 -12.11
CA GLU A 232 2.10 20.35 -10.89
C GLU A 232 0.91 19.80 -10.09
N SER A 233 0.00 20.67 -9.68
CA SER A 233 -1.16 20.27 -8.87
C SER A 233 -2.08 19.27 -9.54
N LEU A 234 -2.18 19.28 -10.88
CA LEU A 234 -2.97 18.32 -11.63
C LEU A 234 -2.34 16.92 -11.53
N VAL A 235 -1.05 16.80 -11.80
CA VAL A 235 -0.35 15.52 -11.75
C VAL A 235 -0.33 14.99 -10.32
N GLU A 236 -0.07 15.82 -9.31
CA GLU A 236 -0.16 15.41 -7.92
C GLU A 236 -1.56 14.91 -7.52
N GLN A 237 -2.61 15.57 -8.01
CA GLN A 237 -3.99 15.10 -7.78
C GLN A 237 -4.24 13.74 -8.43
N ASN A 238 -3.73 13.51 -9.63
CA ASN A 238 -3.81 12.23 -10.32
C ASN A 238 -3.07 11.14 -9.53
N ILE A 239 -1.87 11.44 -9.01
CA ILE A 239 -1.10 10.54 -8.15
C ILE A 239 -1.90 10.15 -6.90
N ARG A 240 -2.49 11.12 -6.18
CA ARG A 240 -3.31 10.85 -4.97
C ARG A 240 -4.46 9.90 -5.23
N ARG A 241 -5.02 9.88 -6.42
CA ARG A 241 -6.20 9.08 -6.81
C ARG A 241 -5.84 7.72 -7.42
N SER A 242 -4.56 7.44 -7.61
CA SER A 242 -4.10 6.25 -8.32
C SER A 242 -4.02 4.99 -7.45
N PHE A 243 -4.16 5.12 -6.14
CA PHE A 243 -4.00 4.04 -5.19
C PHE A 243 -5.29 3.24 -5.03
N ARG A 244 -5.16 1.90 -5.06
CA ARG A 244 -6.21 0.93 -4.75
C ARG A 244 -5.63 -0.19 -3.91
N MET A 245 -6.49 -0.88 -3.18
CA MET A 245 -6.08 -2.02 -2.37
C MET A 245 -7.13 -3.11 -2.40
N PHE A 246 -6.67 -4.35 -2.45
CA PHE A 246 -7.51 -5.54 -2.49
C PHE A 246 -6.75 -6.74 -1.91
N GLU A 247 -7.51 -7.78 -1.55
CA GLU A 247 -6.98 -9.09 -1.21
C GLU A 247 -6.40 -9.76 -2.46
N ASP A 248 -5.21 -10.35 -2.32
CA ASP A 248 -4.45 -10.97 -3.41
C ASP A 248 -3.56 -12.05 -2.79
N GLU A 249 -4.14 -13.25 -2.58
CA GLU A 249 -3.44 -14.36 -1.94
C GLU A 249 -2.39 -14.98 -2.84
N ASN A 250 -2.61 -14.91 -4.16
CA ASN A 250 -1.76 -15.55 -5.15
C ASN A 250 -0.65 -14.63 -5.72
N ALA A 251 -0.65 -13.36 -5.33
CA ALA A 251 0.32 -12.34 -5.73
C ALA A 251 0.36 -12.09 -7.26
N ASP A 252 -0.78 -12.23 -7.94
CA ASP A 252 -0.83 -11.97 -9.39
C ASP A 252 -1.13 -10.49 -9.72
N GLY A 253 -1.41 -9.67 -8.71
CA GLY A 253 -1.71 -8.24 -8.86
C GLY A 253 -3.16 -7.97 -9.23
N THR A 254 -4.05 -8.95 -9.07
CA THR A 254 -5.51 -8.82 -9.26
C THR A 254 -6.27 -9.22 -8.00
N ALA A 255 -7.48 -8.71 -7.84
CA ALA A 255 -8.31 -9.06 -6.69
C ALA A 255 -8.80 -10.51 -6.81
N ASP A 256 -8.71 -11.27 -5.70
CA ASP A 256 -9.23 -12.64 -5.58
C ASP A 256 -10.74 -12.71 -5.43
#